data_fdd258ccb78e26b2959cd1bb827c75d0
#
_entry.id   fdd258ccb78e26b2959cd1bb827c75d0
#
_cell.length_a   1.000
_cell.length_b   1.000
_cell.length_c   1.000
_cell.angle_alpha   90.00
_cell.angle_beta   90.00
_cell.angle_gamma   90.00
#
_symmetry.space_group_name_H-M   'P 1'
#
loop_
_entity.id
_entity.type
_entity.pdbx_description
1 polymer ?
#
loop_
_entity_poly.entity_id
_entity_poly.type
_entity_poly.pdbx_seq_one_letter_code
_entity_poly.pdbx_strand_id
1 'polypeptide(L)'
;MEGRNKKMELLGNAPIPKALLAMGLPTMIGMMINALYNLVDAYFVGGLGTSQMGAISVAFPLGQVVVGLGLLFGNGGASYISRLLGRGDRETADRAASTALYSSIFVGAAVILCAVIFLKPLLKCLGATDSILPYAVTYAGIYVVSSIFNVFNVTMNNIVTSEGAARTTMCVLLTGAALNMVLDPVFIYVLKLGVAGAAI
;
A
#
# COMPACT_ATOMS: atom_id res chain seq x y z
N MET A 1 -0.89 20.89 18.01
CA MET A 1 -0.02 21.87 17.36
C MET A 1 1.43 21.75 17.80
N GLU A 2 1.74 21.52 19.05
CA GLU A 2 3.11 21.44 19.61
C GLU A 2 3.96 20.31 19.04
N GLY A 3 3.39 19.12 18.83
CA GLY A 3 4.12 17.98 18.25
C GLY A 3 4.51 18.15 16.78
N ARG A 4 3.75 18.93 16.00
CA ARG A 4 4.02 19.22 14.58
C ARG A 4 5.14 20.25 14.44
N ASN A 5 5.19 21.24 15.34
CA ASN A 5 6.28 22.22 15.39
C ASN A 5 7.62 21.56 15.74
N LYS A 6 7.63 20.64 16.72
CA LYS A 6 8.82 19.92 17.15
C LYS A 6 9.42 19.03 16.03
N LYS A 7 8.57 18.47 15.15
CA LYS A 7 8.99 17.66 14.00
C LYS A 7 9.57 18.51 12.87
N MET A 8 8.99 19.69 12.61
CA MET A 8 9.55 20.64 11.63
C MET A 8 10.87 21.25 12.10
N GLU A 9 11.00 21.50 13.39
CA GLU A 9 12.25 21.96 14.00
C GLU A 9 13.39 20.92 13.90
N LEU A 10 13.04 19.63 14.03
CA LEU A 10 13.98 18.53 13.82
C LEU A 10 14.48 18.46 12.38
N LEU A 11 13.62 18.69 11.39
CA LEU A 11 14.00 18.67 9.97
C LEU A 11 14.74 19.92 9.52
N GLY A 12 14.43 21.08 10.11
CA GLY A 12 15.04 22.36 9.75
C GLY A 12 16.35 22.67 10.46
N ASN A 13 16.48 22.32 11.73
CA ASN A 13 17.56 22.80 12.61
C ASN A 13 18.47 21.69 13.16
N ALA A 14 18.08 20.40 13.05
CA ALA A 14 18.92 19.31 13.55
C ALA A 14 20.09 18.98 12.60
N PRO A 15 21.21 18.46 13.12
CA PRO A 15 22.26 17.91 12.28
C PRO A 15 21.71 16.84 11.34
N ILE A 16 22.13 16.88 10.06
CA ILE A 16 21.65 16.00 9.00
C ILE A 16 21.64 14.51 9.41
N PRO A 17 22.70 13.94 10.03
CA PRO A 17 22.67 12.53 10.44
C PRO A 17 21.56 12.22 11.46
N LYS A 18 21.28 13.13 12.38
CA LYS A 18 20.24 12.97 13.39
C LYS A 18 18.84 13.02 12.77
N ALA A 19 18.60 13.90 11.82
CA ALA A 19 17.34 13.98 11.09
C ALA A 19 17.12 12.72 10.23
N LEU A 20 18.17 12.25 9.52
CA LEU A 20 18.14 11.02 8.73
C LEU A 20 17.82 9.78 9.58
N LEU A 21 18.47 9.62 10.73
CA LEU A 21 18.19 8.50 11.63
C LEU A 21 16.78 8.57 12.24
N ALA A 22 16.33 9.77 12.61
CA ALA A 22 15.02 9.95 13.22
C ALA A 22 13.85 9.62 12.26
N MET A 23 14.06 9.81 10.97
CA MET A 23 13.07 9.48 9.92
C MET A 23 13.34 8.12 9.26
N GLY A 24 14.59 7.80 9.00
CA GLY A 24 14.97 6.58 8.29
C GLY A 24 14.73 5.33 9.12
N LEU A 25 15.06 5.33 10.41
CA LEU A 25 14.89 4.14 11.26
C LEU A 25 13.43 3.69 11.38
N PRO A 26 12.44 4.58 11.65
CA PRO A 26 11.02 4.17 11.62
C PRO A 26 10.57 3.66 10.26
N THR A 27 11.04 4.28 9.18
CA THR A 27 10.69 3.86 7.81
C THR A 27 11.27 2.47 7.50
N MET A 28 12.53 2.21 7.88
CA MET A 28 13.16 0.89 7.73
C MET A 28 12.42 -0.18 8.51
N ILE A 29 12.05 0.10 9.76
CA ILE A 29 11.24 -0.82 10.57
C ILE A 29 9.91 -1.11 9.89
N GLY A 30 9.22 -0.09 9.38
CA GLY A 30 7.97 -0.25 8.63
C GLY A 30 8.13 -1.14 7.39
N MET A 31 9.22 -0.97 6.63
CA MET A 31 9.52 -1.82 5.46
C MET A 31 9.83 -3.27 5.87
N MET A 32 10.57 -3.48 6.96
CA MET A 32 10.84 -4.83 7.48
C MET A 32 9.55 -5.54 7.91
N ILE A 33 8.65 -4.82 8.57
CA ILE A 33 7.35 -5.35 8.98
C ILE A 33 6.51 -5.73 7.76
N ASN A 34 6.50 -4.89 6.73
CA ASN A 34 5.82 -5.19 5.47
C ASN A 34 6.41 -6.43 4.79
N ALA A 35 7.74 -6.61 4.80
CA ALA A 35 8.38 -7.80 4.27
C ALA A 35 8.02 -9.06 5.08
N LEU A 36 7.99 -8.97 6.42
CA LEU A 36 7.56 -10.07 7.28
C LEU A 36 6.09 -10.45 7.05
N TYR A 37 5.22 -9.47 6.94
CA TYR A 37 3.82 -9.67 6.62
C TYR A 37 3.67 -10.43 5.29
N ASN A 38 4.32 -9.98 4.21
CA ASN A 38 4.28 -10.67 2.92
C ASN A 38 4.79 -12.12 2.99
N LEU A 39 5.79 -12.39 3.83
CA LEU A 39 6.30 -13.74 4.05
C LEU A 39 5.28 -14.64 4.77
N VAL A 40 4.61 -14.10 5.78
CA VAL A 40 3.58 -14.81 6.55
C VAL A 40 2.36 -15.10 5.69
N ASP A 41 1.90 -14.11 4.90
CA ASP A 41 0.81 -14.29 3.95
C ASP A 41 1.14 -15.37 2.90
N ALA A 42 2.34 -15.32 2.32
CA ALA A 42 2.81 -16.35 1.38
C ALA A 42 2.84 -17.76 2.01
N TYR A 43 3.17 -17.86 3.30
CA TYR A 43 3.15 -19.14 4.03
C TYR A 43 1.73 -19.69 4.16
N PHE A 44 0.75 -18.87 4.58
CA PHE A 44 -0.64 -19.30 4.71
C PHE A 44 -1.26 -19.67 3.37
N VAL A 45 -1.02 -18.86 2.34
CA VAL A 45 -1.50 -19.13 0.98
C VAL A 45 -0.86 -20.39 0.39
N GLY A 46 0.43 -20.64 0.68
CA GLY A 46 1.15 -21.84 0.25
C GLY A 46 0.49 -23.14 0.71
N GLY A 47 -0.19 -23.11 1.85
CA GLY A 47 -0.97 -24.24 2.39
C GLY A 47 -2.25 -24.58 1.61
N LEU A 48 -2.73 -23.69 0.71
CA LEU A 48 -3.99 -23.90 -0.03
C LEU A 48 -3.80 -24.83 -1.25
N GLY A 49 -2.60 -24.93 -1.80
CA GLY A 49 -2.27 -25.78 -2.95
C GLY A 49 -1.64 -25.03 -4.12
N THR A 50 -1.09 -25.79 -5.07
CA THR A 50 -0.28 -25.25 -6.18
C THR A 50 -1.07 -24.37 -7.14
N SER A 51 -2.33 -24.72 -7.45
CA SER A 51 -3.18 -23.93 -8.36
C SER A 51 -3.57 -22.59 -7.75
N GLN A 52 -3.83 -22.55 -6.44
CA GLN A 52 -4.16 -21.34 -5.71
C GLN A 52 -2.95 -20.40 -5.61
N MET A 53 -1.77 -20.96 -5.29
CA MET A 53 -0.52 -20.21 -5.28
C MET A 53 -0.19 -19.65 -6.67
N GLY A 54 -0.39 -20.45 -7.73
CA GLY A 54 -0.26 -20.00 -9.11
C GLY A 54 -1.21 -18.84 -9.45
N ALA A 55 -2.44 -18.86 -8.94
CA ALA A 55 -3.43 -17.80 -9.14
C ALA A 55 -2.95 -16.45 -8.56
N ILE A 56 -2.41 -16.46 -7.35
CA ILE A 56 -1.87 -15.26 -6.69
C ILE A 56 -0.63 -14.75 -7.44
N SER A 57 0.26 -15.66 -7.85
CA SER A 57 1.47 -15.30 -8.60
C SER A 57 1.13 -14.60 -9.92
N VAL A 58 0.10 -15.08 -10.63
CA VAL A 58 -0.36 -14.45 -11.89
C VAL A 58 -1.05 -13.10 -11.63
N ALA A 59 -1.72 -12.93 -10.49
CA ALA A 59 -2.34 -11.67 -10.11
C ALA A 59 -1.34 -10.62 -9.57
N PHE A 60 -0.15 -11.04 -9.13
CA PHE A 60 0.86 -10.16 -8.52
C PHE A 60 1.22 -8.92 -9.36
N PRO A 61 1.44 -9.00 -10.69
CA PRO A 61 1.72 -7.82 -11.50
C PRO A 61 0.60 -6.78 -11.47
N LEU A 62 -0.67 -7.19 -11.35
CA LEU A 62 -1.78 -6.24 -11.20
C LEU A 62 -1.67 -5.47 -9.88
N GLY A 63 -1.26 -6.14 -8.82
CA GLY A 63 -0.98 -5.49 -7.54
C GLY A 63 0.14 -4.46 -7.63
N GLN A 64 1.20 -4.75 -8.36
CA GLN A 64 2.31 -3.82 -8.55
C GLN A 64 1.90 -2.56 -9.32
N VAL A 65 0.99 -2.66 -10.28
CA VAL A 65 0.42 -1.48 -10.97
C VAL A 65 -0.34 -0.60 -9.97
N VAL A 66 -1.15 -1.19 -9.10
CA VAL A 66 -1.90 -0.47 -8.06
C VAL A 66 -0.97 0.25 -7.08
N VAL A 67 0.05 -0.46 -6.58
CA VAL A 67 1.07 0.14 -5.70
C VAL A 67 1.80 1.27 -6.43
N GLY A 68 2.16 1.06 -7.70
CA GLY A 68 2.78 2.09 -8.54
C GLY A 68 1.95 3.36 -8.68
N LEU A 69 0.63 3.25 -8.81
CA LEU A 69 -0.27 4.40 -8.80
C LEU A 69 -0.25 5.15 -7.47
N GLY A 70 -0.33 4.44 -6.35
CA GLY A 70 -0.22 5.03 -5.03
C GLY A 70 1.12 5.76 -4.82
N LEU A 71 2.22 5.18 -5.29
CA LEU A 71 3.55 5.79 -5.25
C LEU A 71 3.68 6.99 -6.19
N LEU A 72 3.08 6.96 -7.37
CA LEU A 72 3.10 8.08 -8.32
C LEU A 72 2.57 9.36 -7.67
N PHE A 73 1.38 9.30 -7.09
CA PHE A 73 0.77 10.44 -6.41
C PHE A 73 1.38 10.69 -5.03
N GLY A 74 1.69 9.62 -4.29
CA GLY A 74 2.27 9.69 -2.95
C GLY A 74 3.65 10.33 -2.95
N ASN A 75 4.61 9.79 -3.71
CA ASN A 75 5.98 10.30 -3.77
C ASN A 75 6.05 11.66 -4.48
N GLY A 76 5.28 11.82 -5.57
CA GLY A 76 5.19 13.09 -6.29
C GLY A 76 4.66 14.20 -5.39
N GLY A 77 3.55 13.96 -4.71
CA GLY A 77 2.95 14.87 -3.74
C GLY A 77 3.87 15.15 -2.55
N ALA A 78 4.46 14.10 -1.95
CA ALA A 78 5.35 14.19 -0.81
C ALA A 78 6.55 15.12 -1.05
N SER A 79 7.18 15.02 -2.22
CA SER A 79 8.31 15.88 -2.61
C SER A 79 7.91 17.36 -2.71
N TYR A 80 6.74 17.64 -3.24
CA TYR A 80 6.23 19.01 -3.37
C TYR A 80 5.78 19.57 -2.01
N ILE A 81 5.03 18.80 -1.24
CA ILE A 81 4.54 19.15 0.11
C ILE A 81 5.69 19.47 1.04
N SER A 82 6.73 18.62 1.08
CA SER A 82 7.88 18.88 1.97
C SER A 82 8.63 20.16 1.63
N ARG A 83 8.72 20.54 0.34
CA ARG A 83 9.31 21.83 -0.08
C ARG A 83 8.46 23.03 0.34
N LEU A 84 7.13 22.93 0.22
CA LEU A 84 6.21 23.97 0.66
C LEU A 84 6.27 24.17 2.17
N LEU A 85 6.29 23.06 2.92
CA LEU A 85 6.43 23.11 4.38
C LEU A 85 7.77 23.72 4.80
N GLY A 86 8.86 23.44 4.07
CA GLY A 86 10.16 24.07 4.29
C GLY A 86 10.18 25.57 4.02
N ARG A 87 9.30 26.07 3.14
CA ARG A 87 9.10 27.51 2.87
C ARG A 87 8.11 28.17 3.85
N GLY A 88 7.46 27.40 4.71
CA GLY A 88 6.42 27.89 5.63
C GLY A 88 5.04 28.05 4.99
N ASP A 89 4.88 27.71 3.71
CA ASP A 89 3.61 27.80 2.98
C ASP A 89 2.73 26.59 3.25
N ARG A 90 2.04 26.64 4.38
CA ARG A 90 1.16 25.54 4.83
C ARG A 90 -0.13 25.45 4.03
N GLU A 91 -0.68 26.57 3.61
CA GLU A 91 -1.95 26.60 2.89
C GLU A 91 -1.80 25.88 1.53
N THR A 92 -0.75 26.19 0.80
CA THR A 92 -0.46 25.51 -0.48
C THR A 92 -0.07 24.04 -0.25
N ALA A 93 0.60 23.69 0.86
CA ALA A 93 0.92 22.31 1.19
C ALA A 93 -0.35 21.47 1.46
N ASP A 94 -1.32 22.00 2.21
CA ASP A 94 -2.59 21.33 2.49
C ASP A 94 -3.43 21.16 1.21
N ARG A 95 -3.43 22.14 0.32
CA ARG A 95 -4.08 22.05 -1.01
C ARG A 95 -3.39 21.00 -1.88
N ALA A 96 -2.06 20.94 -1.91
CA ALA A 96 -1.30 19.96 -2.67
C ALA A 96 -1.56 18.52 -2.15
N ALA A 97 -1.61 18.34 -0.83
CA ALA A 97 -1.94 17.05 -0.21
C ALA A 97 -3.34 16.57 -0.60
N SER A 98 -4.33 17.45 -0.50
CA SER A 98 -5.71 17.17 -0.90
C SER A 98 -5.80 16.82 -2.39
N THR A 99 -5.14 17.60 -3.25
CA THR A 99 -5.12 17.36 -4.71
C THR A 99 -4.48 16.01 -5.04
N ALA A 100 -3.33 15.69 -4.44
CA ALA A 100 -2.66 14.41 -4.63
C ALA A 100 -3.55 13.24 -4.21
N LEU A 101 -4.24 13.36 -3.08
CA LEU A 101 -5.13 12.32 -2.56
C LEU A 101 -6.35 12.11 -3.45
N TYR A 102 -7.09 13.18 -3.79
CA TYR A 102 -8.28 13.06 -4.66
C TYR A 102 -7.90 12.57 -6.07
N SER A 103 -6.80 13.06 -6.62
CA SER A 103 -6.31 12.60 -7.93
C SER A 103 -5.92 11.12 -7.89
N SER A 104 -5.28 10.65 -6.82
CA SER A 104 -4.92 9.23 -6.68
C SER A 104 -6.16 8.33 -6.61
N ILE A 105 -7.19 8.74 -5.88
CA ILE A 105 -8.46 8.00 -5.79
C ILE A 105 -9.16 7.97 -7.16
N PHE A 106 -9.26 9.12 -7.83
CA PHE A 106 -9.93 9.21 -9.13
C PHE A 106 -9.25 8.38 -10.21
N VAL A 107 -7.93 8.53 -10.36
CA VAL A 107 -7.15 7.76 -11.34
C VAL A 107 -7.10 6.27 -10.92
N GLY A 108 -6.95 5.98 -9.64
CA GLY A 108 -7.03 4.63 -9.11
C GLY A 108 -8.35 3.95 -9.45
N ALA A 109 -9.48 4.64 -9.20
CA ALA A 109 -10.81 4.12 -9.53
C ALA A 109 -10.98 3.86 -11.04
N ALA A 110 -10.48 4.75 -11.89
CA ALA A 110 -10.53 4.58 -13.35
C ALA A 110 -9.72 3.35 -13.79
N VAL A 111 -8.50 3.16 -13.26
CA VAL A 111 -7.66 2.00 -13.58
C VAL A 111 -8.27 0.71 -13.05
N ILE A 112 -8.82 0.72 -11.83
CA ILE A 112 -9.53 -0.42 -11.24
C ILE A 112 -10.72 -0.81 -12.09
N LEU A 113 -11.53 0.15 -12.53
CA LEU A 113 -12.67 -0.10 -13.39
C LEU A 113 -12.25 -0.76 -14.71
N CYS A 114 -11.21 -0.23 -15.36
CA CYS A 114 -10.63 -0.85 -16.55
C CYS A 114 -10.12 -2.27 -16.27
N ALA A 115 -9.40 -2.47 -15.16
CA ALA A 115 -8.89 -3.78 -14.79
C ALA A 115 -9.98 -4.81 -14.53
N VAL A 116 -11.10 -4.41 -13.91
CA VAL A 116 -12.26 -5.29 -13.66
C VAL A 116 -12.94 -5.68 -14.99
N ILE A 117 -13.13 -4.73 -15.90
CA ILE A 117 -13.74 -4.98 -17.22
C ILE A 117 -12.90 -5.96 -18.03
N PHE A 118 -11.59 -5.81 -18.02
CA PHE A 118 -10.64 -6.62 -18.79
C PHE A 118 -9.94 -7.70 -17.97
N LEU A 119 -10.49 -8.10 -16.80
CA LEU A 119 -9.81 -8.96 -15.85
C LEU A 119 -9.40 -10.32 -16.46
N LYS A 120 -10.32 -11.01 -17.13
CA LYS A 120 -10.02 -12.31 -17.75
C LYS A 120 -8.95 -12.26 -18.83
N PRO A 121 -9.04 -11.36 -19.84
CA PRO A 121 -7.96 -11.23 -20.83
C PRO A 121 -6.63 -10.79 -20.23
N LEU A 122 -6.62 -9.91 -19.22
CA LEU A 122 -5.41 -9.51 -18.52
C LEU A 122 -4.74 -10.70 -17.84
N LEU A 123 -5.49 -11.51 -17.08
CA LEU A 123 -4.95 -12.68 -16.40
C LEU A 123 -4.41 -13.72 -17.40
N LYS A 124 -5.07 -13.92 -18.55
CA LYS A 124 -4.56 -14.80 -19.62
C LYS A 124 -3.25 -14.27 -20.22
N CYS A 125 -3.16 -12.97 -20.47
CA CYS A 125 -1.92 -12.34 -20.93
C CYS A 125 -0.77 -12.45 -19.91
N LEU A 126 -1.10 -12.48 -18.61
CA LEU A 126 -0.13 -12.66 -17.52
C LEU A 126 0.25 -14.11 -17.27
N GLY A 127 -0.31 -15.06 -18.07
CA GLY A 127 0.08 -16.47 -18.04
C GLY A 127 -0.87 -17.38 -17.25
N ALA A 128 -2.11 -16.96 -16.97
CA ALA A 128 -3.10 -17.82 -16.35
C ALA A 128 -3.50 -18.98 -17.29
N THR A 129 -3.24 -20.21 -16.88
CA THR A 129 -3.72 -21.41 -17.56
C THR A 129 -5.18 -21.68 -17.21
N ASP A 130 -5.87 -22.49 -17.99
CA ASP A 130 -7.29 -22.80 -17.77
C ASP A 130 -7.56 -23.46 -16.40
N SER A 131 -6.56 -24.15 -15.82
CA SER A 131 -6.63 -24.72 -14.47
C SER A 131 -6.51 -23.69 -13.35
N ILE A 132 -5.76 -22.60 -13.58
CA ILE A 132 -5.49 -21.54 -12.62
C ILE A 132 -6.52 -20.41 -12.73
N LEU A 133 -7.03 -20.19 -13.93
CA LEU A 133 -7.90 -19.05 -14.26
C LEU A 133 -9.11 -18.86 -13.32
N PRO A 134 -9.87 -19.90 -12.91
CA PRO A 134 -11.00 -19.70 -11.98
C PRO A 134 -10.57 -19.11 -10.65
N TYR A 135 -9.47 -19.61 -10.07
CA TYR A 135 -8.91 -19.11 -8.82
C TYR A 135 -8.34 -17.70 -8.98
N ALA A 136 -7.63 -17.44 -10.11
CA ALA A 136 -7.07 -16.15 -10.42
C ALA A 136 -8.14 -15.07 -10.60
N VAL A 137 -9.26 -15.37 -11.25
CA VAL A 137 -10.38 -14.43 -11.40
C VAL A 137 -11.02 -14.12 -10.04
N THR A 138 -11.21 -15.12 -9.19
CA THR A 138 -11.78 -14.92 -7.85
C THR A 138 -10.85 -14.03 -6.99
N TYR A 139 -9.58 -14.39 -6.90
CA TYR A 139 -8.60 -13.63 -6.13
C TYR A 139 -8.42 -12.21 -6.67
N ALA A 140 -8.06 -12.08 -7.96
CA ALA A 140 -7.78 -10.79 -8.56
C ALA A 140 -9.04 -9.89 -8.63
N GLY A 141 -10.24 -10.48 -8.75
CA GLY A 141 -11.49 -9.73 -8.72
C GLY A 141 -11.71 -9.02 -7.39
N ILE A 142 -11.54 -9.72 -6.27
CA ILE A 142 -11.65 -9.13 -4.93
C ILE A 142 -10.49 -8.14 -4.71
N TYR A 143 -9.25 -8.57 -4.97
CA TYR A 143 -8.05 -7.79 -4.75
C TYR A 143 -8.07 -6.47 -5.54
N VAL A 144 -8.45 -6.49 -6.82
CA VAL A 144 -8.51 -5.29 -7.66
C VAL A 144 -9.57 -4.32 -7.16
N VAL A 145 -10.75 -4.78 -6.75
CA VAL A 145 -11.79 -3.89 -6.20
C VAL A 145 -11.36 -3.28 -4.88
N SER A 146 -10.78 -4.06 -3.97
CA SER A 146 -10.29 -3.55 -2.68
C SER A 146 -9.04 -2.69 -2.80
N SER A 147 -8.34 -2.75 -3.93
CA SER A 147 -7.08 -2.00 -4.14
C SER A 147 -7.26 -0.47 -4.15
N ILE A 148 -8.49 0.05 -4.24
CA ILE A 148 -8.75 1.48 -4.02
C ILE A 148 -8.30 1.94 -2.64
N PHE A 149 -8.51 1.11 -1.61
CA PHE A 149 -8.04 1.37 -0.25
C PHE A 149 -6.51 1.31 -0.17
N ASN A 150 -5.88 0.45 -0.99
CA ASN A 150 -4.42 0.35 -1.06
C ASN A 150 -3.83 1.62 -1.69
N VAL A 151 -4.37 2.12 -2.80
CA VAL A 151 -3.95 3.39 -3.42
C VAL A 151 -4.07 4.54 -2.42
N PHE A 152 -5.21 4.63 -1.71
CA PHE A 152 -5.43 5.62 -0.66
C PHE A 152 -4.37 5.50 0.44
N ASN A 153 -4.15 4.29 0.96
CA ASN A 153 -3.21 4.01 2.05
C ASN A 153 -1.77 4.39 1.65
N VAL A 154 -1.29 3.94 0.49
CA VAL A 154 0.06 4.24 0.00
C VAL A 154 0.24 5.75 -0.20
N THR A 155 -0.73 6.43 -0.80
CA THR A 155 -0.69 7.89 -1.00
C THR A 155 -0.65 8.63 0.34
N MET A 156 -1.55 8.28 1.28
CA MET A 156 -1.61 8.89 2.60
C MET A 156 -0.34 8.66 3.42
N ASN A 157 0.20 7.44 3.41
CA ASN A 157 1.46 7.15 4.12
C ASN A 157 2.62 8.03 3.64
N ASN A 158 2.72 8.26 2.33
CA ASN A 158 3.75 9.14 1.76
C ASN A 158 3.53 10.61 2.14
N ILE A 159 2.28 11.09 2.10
CA ILE A 159 1.93 12.46 2.52
C ILE A 159 2.27 12.65 4.00
N VAL A 160 1.83 11.75 4.89
CA VAL A 160 2.09 11.84 6.33
C VAL A 160 3.58 11.78 6.64
N THR A 161 4.33 10.96 5.91
CA THR A 161 5.79 10.88 6.05
C THR A 161 6.46 12.18 5.61
N SER A 162 5.97 12.84 4.56
CA SER A 162 6.51 14.12 4.07
C SER A 162 6.33 15.28 5.06
N GLU A 163 5.35 15.17 5.95
CA GLU A 163 5.14 16.09 7.09
C GLU A 163 6.08 15.82 8.29
N GLY A 164 7.02 14.89 8.16
CA GLY A 164 7.93 14.50 9.24
C GLY A 164 7.33 13.51 10.24
N ALA A 165 6.19 12.89 9.93
CA ALA A 165 5.48 11.99 10.83
C ALA A 165 5.77 10.50 10.58
N ALA A 166 7.00 10.13 10.21
CA ALA A 166 7.42 8.74 9.91
C ALA A 166 7.07 7.73 11.03
N ARG A 167 7.11 8.14 12.30
CA ARG A 167 6.69 7.28 13.41
C ARG A 167 5.20 6.94 13.37
N THR A 168 4.36 7.89 12.96
CA THR A 168 2.92 7.65 12.80
C THR A 168 2.67 6.64 11.70
N THR A 169 3.33 6.80 10.55
CA THR A 169 3.29 5.85 9.43
C THR A 169 3.74 4.45 9.86
N MET A 170 4.85 4.35 10.60
CA MET A 170 5.32 3.07 11.15
C MET A 170 4.27 2.41 12.07
N CYS A 171 3.63 3.16 12.97
CA CYS A 171 2.59 2.62 13.85
C CYS A 171 1.38 2.12 13.06
N VAL A 172 0.95 2.85 12.02
CA VAL A 172 -0.15 2.44 11.14
C VAL A 172 0.20 1.15 10.40
N LEU A 173 1.40 1.05 9.83
CA LEU A 173 1.87 -0.16 9.15
C LEU A 173 1.97 -1.35 10.11
N LEU A 174 2.49 -1.15 11.33
CA LEU A 174 2.54 -2.17 12.38
C LEU A 174 1.15 -2.71 12.72
N THR A 175 0.21 -1.80 12.96
CA THR A 175 -1.17 -2.17 13.32
C THR A 175 -1.84 -2.93 12.18
N GLY A 176 -1.68 -2.46 10.94
CA GLY A 176 -2.22 -3.12 9.76
C GLY A 176 -1.63 -4.52 9.56
N ALA A 177 -0.31 -4.66 9.65
CA ALA A 177 0.37 -5.95 9.52
C ALA A 177 -0.04 -6.94 10.64
N ALA A 178 -0.11 -6.48 11.90
CA ALA A 178 -0.53 -7.31 13.01
C ALA A 178 -1.99 -7.79 12.84
N LEU A 179 -2.88 -6.90 12.40
CA LEU A 179 -4.28 -7.23 12.15
C LEU A 179 -4.39 -8.26 11.03
N ASN A 180 -3.67 -8.06 9.94
CA ASN A 180 -3.68 -8.96 8.79
C ASN A 180 -3.14 -10.35 9.16
N MET A 181 -2.02 -10.45 9.88
CA MET A 181 -1.46 -11.73 10.37
C MET A 181 -2.45 -12.53 11.23
N VAL A 182 -3.38 -11.86 11.91
CA VAL A 182 -4.43 -12.52 12.71
C VAL A 182 -5.64 -12.87 11.85
N LEU A 183 -6.00 -11.99 10.91
CA LEU A 183 -7.19 -12.18 10.06
C LEU A 183 -6.97 -13.22 8.95
N ASP A 184 -5.79 -13.30 8.37
CA ASP A 184 -5.47 -14.24 7.29
C ASP A 184 -5.81 -15.70 7.65
N PRO A 185 -5.30 -16.28 8.76
CA PRO A 185 -5.66 -17.64 9.12
C PRO A 185 -7.14 -17.81 9.45
N VAL A 186 -7.80 -16.76 9.96
CA VAL A 186 -9.24 -16.81 10.24
C VAL A 186 -10.03 -16.88 8.94
N PHE A 187 -9.75 -16.01 7.97
CA PHE A 187 -10.45 -16.01 6.69
C PHE A 187 -10.13 -17.25 5.83
N ILE A 188 -8.86 -17.64 5.80
CA ILE A 188 -8.40 -18.75 4.97
C ILE A 188 -8.89 -20.10 5.51
N TYR A 189 -8.66 -20.38 6.81
CA TYR A 189 -8.84 -21.71 7.40
C TYR A 189 -10.11 -21.85 8.23
N VAL A 190 -10.46 -20.86 9.07
CA VAL A 190 -11.64 -20.95 9.95
C VAL A 190 -12.92 -20.72 9.16
N LEU A 191 -12.97 -19.64 8.36
CA LEU A 191 -14.12 -19.35 7.49
C LEU A 191 -14.08 -20.14 6.17
N LYS A 192 -12.99 -20.87 5.90
CA LYS A 192 -12.80 -21.72 4.71
C LYS A 192 -13.02 -20.97 3.38
N LEU A 193 -12.70 -19.70 3.34
CA LEU A 193 -12.82 -18.88 2.13
C LEU A 193 -11.68 -19.15 1.13
N GLY A 194 -10.61 -19.85 1.55
CA GLY A 194 -9.49 -20.21 0.70
C GLY A 194 -8.85 -18.98 0.05
N VAL A 195 -8.73 -19.00 -1.28
CA VAL A 195 -8.09 -17.91 -2.05
C VAL A 195 -8.84 -16.57 -1.92
N ALA A 196 -10.17 -16.61 -1.75
CA ALA A 196 -10.95 -15.39 -1.52
C ALA A 196 -10.64 -14.76 -0.15
N GLY A 197 -10.38 -15.61 0.86
CA GLY A 197 -9.97 -15.16 2.20
C GLY A 197 -8.62 -14.43 2.21
N ALA A 198 -7.69 -14.84 1.35
CA ALA A 198 -6.40 -14.18 1.18
C ALA A 198 -6.49 -12.86 0.39
N ALA A 199 -7.61 -12.59 -0.28
CA ALA A 199 -7.83 -11.37 -1.06
C ALA A 199 -8.58 -10.28 -0.29
N ILE A 200 -9.12 -10.61 0.89
CA ILE A 200 -9.90 -9.69 1.77
C ILE A 200 -8.97 -9.02 2.77
#